data_c3b0f677b5c07c01b7846a955bf7c152
#
_entry.id   c3b0f677b5c07c01b7846a955bf7c152
#
_cell.length_a   1.000
_cell.length_b   1.000
_cell.length_c   1.000
_cell.angle_alpha   90.00
_cell.angle_beta   90.00
_cell.angle_gamma   90.00
#
_symmetry.space_group_name_H-M   'P 1'
#
loop_
_entity.id
_entity.type
_entity.pdbx_description
1 polymer ?
#
loop_
_entity_poly.entity_id
_entity_poly.type
_entity_poly.pdbx_seq_one_letter_code
_entity_poly.pdbx_strand_id
1 'polypeptide(L)'
;MTDSDAKTLAEQLERRNKEIEIIERVASQISKTLNLDAIAKTMLISMEEYFDFKHSMILLLDGSESTLKVIATHGYKEEGIGAEVKIGVGVIGMVAKKKKLMRMANLGAQMQYMQAIKQQIQPSEDTVVADEISLPGLKNAESQVAIPMLMEDELIGVFSVESDQVNIFDKSDELIIKILANQTANALQNAKLYQLEQQRLQDLDKAHAELADLNTNLESKVADRTKELVDLSEKLAKYFSPQVYDSIFS
;
A
#
# COMPACT_ATOMS: atom_id res chain seq x y z
N MET A 1 7.48 15.86 -47.62
CA MET A 1 6.84 14.75 -46.90
C MET A 1 6.36 13.79 -47.98
N THR A 2 6.99 12.65 -48.09
CA THR A 2 6.64 11.66 -49.12
C THR A 2 5.38 10.91 -48.66
N ASP A 3 4.64 10.31 -49.61
CA ASP A 3 3.41 9.51 -49.30
C ASP A 3 3.74 8.35 -48.35
N SER A 4 4.97 7.83 -48.41
CA SER A 4 5.53 6.82 -47.51
C SER A 4 5.68 7.35 -46.07
N ASP A 5 6.12 8.63 -45.89
CA ASP A 5 6.28 9.23 -44.56
C ASP A 5 4.91 9.46 -43.89
N ALA A 6 3.92 9.86 -44.69
CA ALA A 6 2.55 10.06 -44.17
C ALA A 6 1.90 8.75 -43.73
N LYS A 7 2.10 7.65 -44.46
CA LYS A 7 1.59 6.32 -44.12
C LYS A 7 2.23 5.80 -42.85
N THR A 8 3.56 5.91 -42.72
CA THR A 8 4.29 5.50 -41.51
C THR A 8 3.83 6.30 -40.26
N LEU A 9 3.60 7.61 -40.41
CA LEU A 9 3.09 8.46 -39.35
C LEU A 9 1.66 8.07 -38.93
N ALA A 10 0.80 7.76 -39.89
CA ALA A 10 -0.57 7.31 -39.62
C ALA A 10 -0.58 5.98 -38.84
N GLU A 11 0.26 5.01 -39.23
CA GLU A 11 0.40 3.73 -38.51
C GLU A 11 0.93 3.92 -37.07
N GLN A 12 1.88 4.84 -36.88
CA GLN A 12 2.38 5.20 -35.56
C GLN A 12 1.29 5.85 -34.69
N LEU A 13 0.52 6.76 -35.24
CA LEU A 13 -0.62 7.39 -34.54
C LEU A 13 -1.68 6.36 -34.13
N GLU A 14 -2.03 5.45 -35.04
CA GLU A 14 -3.00 4.42 -34.73
C GLU A 14 -2.54 3.49 -33.59
N ARG A 15 -1.24 3.10 -33.62
CA ARG A 15 -0.65 2.31 -32.54
C ARG A 15 -0.71 3.07 -31.20
N ARG A 16 -0.34 4.36 -31.19
CA ARG A 16 -0.39 5.19 -29.98
C ARG A 16 -1.80 5.37 -29.45
N ASN A 17 -2.78 5.54 -30.29
CA ASN A 17 -4.18 5.63 -29.88
C ASN A 17 -4.65 4.33 -29.22
N LYS A 18 -4.29 3.17 -29.78
CA LYS A 18 -4.60 1.88 -29.15
C LYS A 18 -3.94 1.71 -27.77
N GLU A 19 -2.67 2.11 -27.65
CA GLU A 19 -1.98 2.10 -26.35
C GLU A 19 -2.71 2.97 -25.31
N ILE A 20 -3.18 4.16 -25.69
CA ILE A 20 -3.93 5.06 -24.82
C ILE A 20 -5.28 4.42 -24.42
N GLU A 21 -6.03 3.87 -25.37
CA GLU A 21 -7.32 3.19 -25.08
C GLU A 21 -7.14 2.05 -24.07
N ILE A 22 -6.05 1.28 -24.19
CA ILE A 22 -5.73 0.20 -23.25
C ILE A 22 -5.43 0.76 -21.86
N ILE A 23 -4.60 1.80 -21.79
CA ILE A 23 -4.27 2.46 -20.51
C ILE A 23 -5.53 2.98 -19.82
N GLU A 24 -6.41 3.66 -20.55
CA GLU A 24 -7.70 4.16 -20.02
C GLU A 24 -8.59 3.03 -19.51
N ARG A 25 -8.67 1.91 -20.26
CA ARG A 25 -9.43 0.73 -19.86
C ARG A 25 -8.91 0.13 -18.57
N VAL A 26 -7.60 -0.10 -18.47
CA VAL A 26 -6.95 -0.65 -17.27
C VAL A 26 -7.13 0.30 -16.08
N ALA A 27 -6.90 1.59 -16.26
CA ALA A 27 -7.10 2.61 -15.23
C ALA A 27 -8.56 2.63 -14.72
N SER A 28 -9.53 2.52 -15.64
CA SER A 28 -10.95 2.42 -15.28
C SER A 28 -11.27 1.14 -14.49
N GLN A 29 -10.69 0.01 -14.85
CA GLN A 29 -10.90 -1.26 -14.13
C GLN A 29 -10.33 -1.20 -12.70
N ILE A 30 -9.12 -0.69 -12.54
CA ILE A 30 -8.47 -0.51 -11.24
C ILE A 30 -9.29 0.40 -10.32
N SER A 31 -9.85 1.48 -10.86
CA SER A 31 -10.61 2.48 -10.10
C SER A 31 -12.02 2.05 -9.67
N LYS A 32 -12.52 0.90 -10.16
CA LYS A 32 -13.89 0.42 -9.84
C LYS A 32 -14.01 -0.32 -8.53
N THR A 33 -12.93 -0.68 -7.90
CA THR A 33 -12.91 -1.45 -6.65
C THR A 33 -12.12 -0.72 -5.57
N LEU A 34 -12.51 -0.96 -4.32
CA LEU A 34 -11.79 -0.51 -3.12
C LEU A 34 -11.10 -1.68 -2.40
N ASN A 35 -11.01 -2.84 -3.06
CA ASN A 35 -10.29 -3.99 -2.55
C ASN A 35 -8.84 -3.95 -3.02
N LEU A 36 -7.89 -3.85 -2.09
CA LEU A 36 -6.45 -3.73 -2.37
C LEU A 36 -5.91 -4.89 -3.21
N ASP A 37 -6.29 -6.12 -2.87
CA ASP A 37 -5.83 -7.31 -3.58
C ASP A 37 -6.38 -7.36 -5.01
N ALA A 38 -7.66 -6.97 -5.19
CA ALA A 38 -8.28 -6.92 -6.50
C ALA A 38 -7.63 -5.85 -7.40
N ILE A 39 -7.33 -4.67 -6.86
CA ILE A 39 -6.62 -3.60 -7.56
C ILE A 39 -5.26 -4.12 -8.05
N ALA A 40 -4.46 -4.67 -7.13
CA ALA A 40 -3.12 -5.16 -7.43
C ALA A 40 -3.14 -6.29 -8.46
N LYS A 41 -4.00 -7.29 -8.29
CA LYS A 41 -4.16 -8.41 -9.24
C LYS A 41 -4.62 -7.94 -10.62
N THR A 42 -5.61 -7.05 -10.69
CA THR A 42 -6.09 -6.51 -11.97
C THR A 42 -4.97 -5.81 -12.73
N MET A 43 -4.16 -5.02 -12.03
CA MET A 43 -3.00 -4.36 -12.62
C MET A 43 -2.01 -5.37 -13.20
N LEU A 44 -1.59 -6.37 -12.41
CA LEU A 44 -0.58 -7.35 -12.82
C LEU A 44 -1.07 -8.21 -14.00
N ILE A 45 -2.32 -8.66 -13.98
CA ILE A 45 -2.92 -9.43 -15.08
C ILE A 45 -2.98 -8.58 -16.36
N SER A 46 -3.37 -7.31 -16.23
CA SER A 46 -3.44 -6.40 -17.37
C SER A 46 -2.05 -6.13 -17.99
N MET A 47 -0.99 -6.16 -17.20
CA MET A 47 0.38 -6.05 -17.70
C MET A 47 0.76 -7.19 -18.63
N GLU A 48 0.38 -8.43 -18.30
CA GLU A 48 0.59 -9.57 -19.20
C GLU A 48 -0.36 -9.52 -20.40
N GLU A 49 -1.66 -9.30 -20.18
CA GLU A 49 -2.69 -9.39 -21.22
C GLU A 49 -2.48 -8.37 -22.36
N TYR A 50 -2.11 -7.14 -22.01
CA TYR A 50 -2.06 -6.05 -22.98
C TYR A 50 -0.64 -5.66 -23.42
N PHE A 51 0.39 -5.96 -22.60
CA PHE A 51 1.75 -5.51 -22.84
C PHE A 51 2.78 -6.65 -22.86
N ASP A 52 2.34 -7.92 -22.70
CA ASP A 52 3.19 -9.13 -22.65
C ASP A 52 4.26 -9.09 -21.52
N PHE A 53 3.99 -8.36 -20.44
CA PHE A 53 4.88 -8.31 -19.27
C PHE A 53 4.53 -9.46 -18.32
N LYS A 54 5.17 -10.60 -18.54
CA LYS A 54 4.82 -11.89 -17.93
C LYS A 54 5.14 -11.97 -16.44
N HIS A 55 6.16 -11.26 -15.98
CA HIS A 55 6.62 -11.34 -14.59
C HIS A 55 6.58 -9.94 -13.98
N SER A 56 5.69 -9.75 -13.02
CA SER A 56 5.52 -8.46 -12.38
C SER A 56 5.12 -8.58 -10.92
N MET A 57 5.47 -7.58 -10.11
CA MET A 57 5.15 -7.54 -8.69
C MET A 57 4.87 -6.12 -8.21
N ILE A 58 4.06 -6.01 -7.18
CA ILE A 58 3.77 -4.78 -6.46
C ILE A 58 4.23 -4.93 -5.02
N LEU A 59 5.03 -3.96 -4.57
CA LEU A 59 5.44 -3.83 -3.19
C LEU A 59 4.90 -2.52 -2.63
N LEU A 60 4.34 -2.54 -1.43
CA LEU A 60 3.92 -1.34 -0.71
C LEU A 60 4.88 -1.02 0.43
N LEU A 61 4.98 0.25 0.72
CA LEU A 61 5.73 0.74 1.87
C LEU A 61 5.05 0.28 3.15
N ASP A 62 5.81 -0.37 4.04
CA ASP A 62 5.34 -0.76 5.36
C ASP A 62 5.22 0.46 6.30
N GLY A 63 4.38 0.34 7.34
CA GLY A 63 4.14 1.43 8.30
C GLY A 63 5.38 1.92 9.06
N SER A 64 6.46 1.15 9.06
CA SER A 64 7.78 1.55 9.59
C SER A 64 8.55 2.51 8.67
N GLU A 65 8.09 2.73 7.43
CA GLU A 65 8.73 3.52 6.37
C GLU A 65 10.18 3.09 6.03
N SER A 66 10.59 1.90 6.46
CA SER A 66 11.94 1.39 6.24
C SER A 66 12.03 0.19 5.31
N THR A 67 10.90 -0.49 5.09
CA THR A 67 10.78 -1.69 4.26
C THR A 67 9.63 -1.60 3.27
N LEU A 68 9.78 -2.30 2.16
CA LEU A 68 8.73 -2.56 1.18
C LEU A 68 8.29 -4.00 1.33
N LYS A 69 6.98 -4.25 1.34
CA LYS A 69 6.40 -5.58 1.45
C LYS A 69 5.67 -5.97 0.17
N VAL A 70 5.95 -7.17 -0.34
CA VAL A 70 5.26 -7.71 -1.52
C VAL A 70 3.80 -7.98 -1.18
N ILE A 71 2.89 -7.34 -1.92
CA ILE A 71 1.43 -7.50 -1.77
C ILE A 71 0.81 -8.33 -2.89
N ALA A 72 1.39 -8.30 -4.07
CA ALA A 72 0.90 -9.07 -5.21
C ALA A 72 2.04 -9.38 -6.18
N THR A 73 1.93 -10.54 -6.82
CA THR A 73 2.87 -11.01 -7.85
C THR A 73 2.12 -11.70 -8.98
N HIS A 74 2.74 -11.71 -10.16
CA HIS A 74 2.23 -12.41 -11.33
C HIS A 74 3.37 -13.05 -12.12
N GLY A 75 3.14 -14.29 -12.62
CA GLY A 75 4.09 -15.01 -13.46
C GLY A 75 5.25 -15.71 -12.75
N TYR A 76 5.41 -15.52 -11.45
CA TYR A 76 6.48 -16.21 -10.69
C TYR A 76 6.03 -17.59 -10.19
N LYS A 77 6.99 -18.52 -10.09
CA LYS A 77 6.72 -19.88 -9.57
C LYS A 77 6.36 -19.88 -8.08
N GLU A 78 6.98 -18.98 -7.32
CA GLU A 78 6.73 -18.75 -5.91
C GLU A 78 6.18 -17.34 -5.77
N GLU A 79 5.01 -17.20 -5.17
CA GLU A 79 4.34 -15.89 -5.07
C GLU A 79 5.11 -14.92 -4.17
N GLY A 80 5.80 -15.40 -3.15
CA GLY A 80 6.61 -14.57 -2.23
C GLY A 80 5.83 -13.41 -1.59
N ILE A 81 4.49 -13.54 -1.49
CA ILE A 81 3.65 -12.52 -0.86
C ILE A 81 4.07 -12.38 0.60
N GLY A 82 4.29 -11.14 1.04
CA GLY A 82 4.79 -10.84 2.37
C GLY A 82 6.31 -10.74 2.47
N ALA A 83 7.07 -11.09 1.42
CA ALA A 83 8.51 -10.86 1.39
C ALA A 83 8.84 -9.38 1.51
N GLU A 84 9.95 -9.08 2.18
CA GLU A 84 10.33 -7.71 2.51
C GLU A 84 11.62 -7.29 1.82
N VAL A 85 11.65 -6.04 1.35
CA VAL A 85 12.83 -5.40 0.76
C VAL A 85 13.16 -4.13 1.52
N LYS A 86 14.36 -4.05 2.08
CA LYS A 86 14.83 -2.82 2.77
C LYS A 86 15.06 -1.69 1.77
N ILE A 87 14.65 -0.49 2.12
CA ILE A 87 14.91 0.71 1.31
C ILE A 87 16.42 0.89 1.14
N GLY A 88 16.84 1.07 -0.11
CA GLY A 88 18.26 1.20 -0.49
C GLY A 88 18.96 -0.11 -0.83
N VAL A 89 18.29 -1.26 -0.70
CA VAL A 89 18.87 -2.58 -1.02
C VAL A 89 18.32 -3.09 -2.36
N GLY A 90 19.20 -3.54 -3.24
CA GLY A 90 18.86 -4.02 -4.58
C GLY A 90 18.24 -2.94 -5.49
N VAL A 91 17.73 -3.32 -6.65
CA VAL A 91 17.11 -2.40 -7.61
C VAL A 91 15.85 -1.78 -7.01
N ILE A 92 14.96 -2.60 -6.48
CA ILE A 92 13.67 -2.18 -5.90
C ILE A 92 13.86 -1.22 -4.73
N GLY A 93 14.74 -1.56 -3.77
CA GLY A 93 15.02 -0.69 -2.62
C GLY A 93 15.71 0.61 -3.02
N MET A 94 16.54 0.60 -4.06
CA MET A 94 17.16 1.83 -4.60
C MET A 94 16.16 2.73 -5.31
N VAL A 95 15.19 2.14 -6.04
CA VAL A 95 14.07 2.89 -6.63
C VAL A 95 13.24 3.57 -5.55
N ALA A 96 12.93 2.85 -4.48
CA ALA A 96 12.24 3.43 -3.32
C ALA A 96 13.02 4.60 -2.71
N LYS A 97 14.31 4.43 -2.46
CA LYS A 97 15.18 5.46 -1.86
C LYS A 97 15.31 6.71 -2.72
N LYS A 98 15.50 6.51 -4.03
CA LYS A 98 15.74 7.62 -4.98
C LYS A 98 14.44 8.24 -5.51
N LYS A 99 13.31 7.55 -5.33
CA LYS A 99 12.02 7.90 -5.95
C LYS A 99 12.13 8.13 -7.46
N LYS A 100 12.97 7.36 -8.12
CA LYS A 100 13.24 7.45 -9.57
C LYS A 100 13.19 6.06 -10.19
N LEU A 101 12.61 5.98 -11.38
CA LEU A 101 12.62 4.79 -12.22
C LEU A 101 14.06 4.29 -12.44
N MET A 102 14.23 2.99 -12.38
CA MET A 102 15.46 2.31 -12.78
C MET A 102 15.13 1.22 -13.80
N ARG A 103 15.86 1.21 -14.91
CA ARG A 103 15.84 0.17 -15.94
C ARG A 103 17.18 -0.50 -15.99
N MET A 104 17.18 -1.82 -15.89
CA MET A 104 18.33 -2.69 -16.04
C MET A 104 18.17 -3.51 -17.30
N ALA A 105 19.15 -3.44 -18.19
CA ALA A 105 19.06 -4.00 -19.53
C ALA A 105 19.80 -5.35 -19.70
N ASN A 106 20.69 -5.70 -18.76
CA ASN A 106 21.49 -6.91 -18.76
C ASN A 106 21.88 -7.27 -17.33
N LEU A 107 20.91 -7.80 -16.57
CA LEU A 107 21.10 -8.15 -15.16
C LEU A 107 22.10 -9.30 -14.97
N GLY A 108 22.08 -10.31 -15.84
CA GLY A 108 22.95 -11.46 -15.75
C GLY A 108 24.42 -11.07 -15.78
N ALA A 109 24.82 -10.24 -16.73
CA ALA A 109 26.20 -9.75 -16.83
C ALA A 109 26.59 -8.87 -15.64
N GLN A 110 25.69 -8.01 -15.15
CA GLN A 110 25.95 -7.16 -13.99
C GLN A 110 26.09 -7.97 -12.69
N MET A 111 25.26 -8.99 -12.48
CA MET A 111 25.38 -9.89 -11.33
C MET A 111 26.69 -10.69 -11.36
N GLN A 112 27.09 -11.21 -12.52
CA GLN A 112 28.37 -11.91 -12.68
C GLN A 112 29.55 -10.97 -12.37
N TYR A 113 29.52 -9.74 -12.86
CA TYR A 113 30.54 -8.74 -12.58
C TYR A 113 30.62 -8.40 -11.09
N MET A 114 29.49 -8.19 -10.42
CA MET A 114 29.42 -7.92 -8.98
C MET A 114 29.89 -9.11 -8.15
N GLN A 115 29.58 -10.34 -8.55
CA GLN A 115 30.07 -11.55 -7.88
C GLN A 115 31.60 -11.71 -8.04
N ALA A 116 32.14 -11.43 -9.22
CA ALA A 116 33.59 -11.45 -9.45
C ALA A 116 34.35 -10.42 -8.59
N ILE A 117 33.77 -9.21 -8.43
CA ILE A 117 34.34 -8.18 -7.53
C ILE A 117 34.24 -8.61 -6.06
N LYS A 118 33.10 -9.17 -5.61
CA LYS A 118 32.94 -9.65 -4.23
C LYS A 118 33.93 -10.78 -3.88
N GLN A 119 34.23 -11.65 -4.81
CA GLN A 119 35.25 -12.69 -4.61
C GLN A 119 36.66 -12.16 -4.46
N GLN A 120 36.95 -10.95 -4.99
CA GLN A 120 38.26 -10.28 -4.83
C GLN A 120 38.38 -9.44 -3.55
N ILE A 121 37.26 -9.08 -2.95
CA ILE A 121 37.21 -8.23 -1.74
C ILE A 121 36.66 -9.04 -0.56
N GLN A 122 37.47 -9.97 -0.03
CA GLN A 122 37.30 -10.79 1.20
C GLN A 122 35.89 -11.38 1.48
N PRO A 123 35.80 -12.64 1.93
CA PRO A 123 34.56 -13.27 2.38
C PRO A 123 34.18 -12.70 3.77
N SER A 124 33.19 -11.87 3.85
CA SER A 124 32.51 -11.58 5.10
C SER A 124 31.42 -12.63 5.31
N GLU A 125 31.46 -13.22 6.51
CA GLU A 125 30.62 -14.29 7.01
C GLU A 125 29.14 -14.13 6.62
N ASP A 126 28.58 -15.21 6.10
CA ASP A 126 27.15 -15.42 5.90
C ASP A 126 26.42 -15.30 7.23
N THR A 127 25.73 -14.22 7.42
CA THR A 127 24.70 -14.15 8.44
C THR A 127 23.47 -14.86 7.87
N VAL A 128 23.32 -16.12 8.27
CA VAL A 128 22.09 -16.89 8.05
C VAL A 128 21.01 -16.21 8.88
N VAL A 129 20.14 -15.43 8.23
CA VAL A 129 18.93 -14.92 8.84
C VAL A 129 17.85 -15.97 8.59
N ALA A 130 17.40 -16.60 9.68
CA ALA A 130 16.34 -17.59 9.67
C ALA A 130 15.00 -16.93 9.32
N ASP A 131 14.17 -17.64 8.52
CA ASP A 131 12.76 -17.38 8.24
C ASP A 131 12.37 -16.09 7.47
N GLU A 132 13.21 -15.53 6.62
CA GLU A 132 12.77 -14.52 5.66
C GLU A 132 12.08 -15.19 4.46
N ILE A 133 10.84 -14.75 4.15
CA ILE A 133 10.15 -15.15 2.91
C ILE A 133 10.99 -14.68 1.74
N SER A 134 11.38 -15.60 0.86
CA SER A 134 12.21 -15.27 -0.29
C SER A 134 11.49 -14.29 -1.22
N LEU A 135 12.17 -13.22 -1.61
CA LEU A 135 11.63 -12.29 -2.61
C LEU A 135 11.39 -13.06 -3.92
N PRO A 136 10.18 -12.96 -4.49
CA PRO A 136 9.92 -13.55 -5.80
C PRO A 136 10.84 -12.90 -6.83
N GLY A 137 11.35 -13.67 -7.72
CA GLY A 137 12.25 -13.19 -8.76
C GLY A 137 12.43 -14.23 -9.86
N LEU A 138 12.62 -13.77 -11.06
CA LEU A 138 12.93 -14.62 -12.19
C LEU A 138 14.40 -15.05 -12.11
N LYS A 139 14.66 -16.36 -11.95
CA LYS A 139 16.03 -16.90 -11.78
C LYS A 139 16.99 -16.49 -12.90
N ASN A 140 16.46 -16.30 -14.11
CA ASN A 140 17.19 -15.92 -15.31
C ASN A 140 16.78 -14.51 -15.76
N ALA A 141 16.49 -13.59 -14.84
CA ALA A 141 16.16 -12.23 -15.21
C ALA A 141 17.33 -11.56 -15.93
N GLU A 142 17.09 -11.13 -17.17
CA GLU A 142 18.04 -10.36 -17.98
C GLU A 142 17.69 -8.89 -18.06
N SER A 143 16.41 -8.55 -17.93
CA SER A 143 15.95 -7.15 -17.87
C SER A 143 14.98 -6.93 -16.72
N GLN A 144 15.05 -5.74 -16.14
CA GLN A 144 14.13 -5.29 -15.08
C GLN A 144 13.83 -3.82 -15.25
N VAL A 145 12.55 -3.46 -15.08
CA VAL A 145 12.11 -2.09 -14.87
C VAL A 145 11.43 -2.00 -13.51
N ALA A 146 11.93 -1.14 -12.65
CA ALA A 146 11.30 -0.85 -11.37
C ALA A 146 10.93 0.64 -11.30
N ILE A 147 9.71 0.92 -10.90
CA ILE A 147 9.11 2.26 -10.91
C ILE A 147 8.57 2.58 -9.53
N PRO A 148 8.88 3.76 -8.96
CA PRO A 148 8.28 4.18 -7.71
C PRO A 148 6.81 4.53 -7.95
N MET A 149 5.94 4.03 -7.11
CA MET A 149 4.53 4.38 -7.03
C MET A 149 4.43 5.58 -6.09
N LEU A 150 4.18 6.75 -6.65
CA LEU A 150 4.17 8.01 -5.91
C LEU A 150 2.76 8.60 -5.87
N MET A 151 2.45 9.25 -4.75
CA MET A 151 1.32 10.15 -4.61
C MET A 151 1.84 11.48 -4.09
N GLU A 152 1.65 12.55 -4.85
CA GLU A 152 2.23 13.89 -4.60
C GLU A 152 3.75 13.74 -4.41
N ASP A 153 4.60 13.35 -4.21
CA ASP A 153 6.02 13.13 -3.91
C ASP A 153 6.27 12.09 -2.79
N GLU A 154 5.21 11.52 -2.21
CA GLU A 154 5.35 10.47 -1.22
C GLU A 154 5.41 9.08 -1.85
N LEU A 155 6.30 8.24 -1.32
CA LEU A 155 6.43 6.86 -1.78
C LEU A 155 5.32 6.01 -1.18
N ILE A 156 4.48 5.46 -2.04
CA ILE A 156 3.46 4.46 -1.66
C ILE A 156 4.03 3.05 -1.78
N GLY A 157 4.85 2.82 -2.79
CA GLY A 157 5.42 1.51 -3.06
C GLY A 157 6.31 1.49 -4.29
N VAL A 158 6.59 0.29 -4.79
CA VAL A 158 7.34 0.06 -6.03
C VAL A 158 6.62 -0.98 -6.87
N PHE A 159 6.49 -0.69 -8.15
CA PHE A 159 6.07 -1.65 -9.16
C PHE A 159 7.30 -2.15 -9.93
N SER A 160 7.44 -3.45 -10.08
CA SER A 160 8.57 -4.07 -10.78
C SER A 160 8.10 -5.04 -11.84
N VAL A 161 8.75 -5.01 -13.00
CA VAL A 161 8.56 -5.93 -14.11
C VAL A 161 9.90 -6.55 -14.46
N GLU A 162 9.93 -7.87 -14.70
CA GLU A 162 11.13 -8.62 -15.05
C GLU A 162 10.92 -9.41 -16.35
N SER A 163 12.00 -9.64 -17.07
CA SER A 163 12.03 -10.48 -18.26
C SER A 163 13.34 -11.28 -18.33
N ASP A 164 13.27 -12.47 -18.94
CA ASP A 164 14.41 -13.31 -19.30
C ASP A 164 15.07 -12.88 -20.61
N GLN A 165 14.63 -11.79 -21.22
CA GLN A 165 15.20 -11.24 -22.44
C GLN A 165 16.04 -10.01 -22.15
N VAL A 166 17.20 -9.90 -22.81
CA VAL A 166 18.10 -8.76 -22.67
C VAL A 166 17.51 -7.52 -23.35
N ASN A 167 17.50 -6.38 -22.64
CA ASN A 167 17.12 -5.07 -23.18
C ASN A 167 15.73 -5.03 -23.86
N ILE A 168 14.77 -5.77 -23.32
CA ILE A 168 13.43 -5.84 -23.92
C ILE A 168 12.61 -4.56 -23.71
N PHE A 169 12.81 -3.89 -22.59
CA PHE A 169 12.02 -2.69 -22.24
C PHE A 169 12.57 -1.46 -22.95
N ASP A 170 11.69 -0.77 -23.67
CA ASP A 170 11.99 0.50 -24.32
C ASP A 170 11.44 1.72 -23.54
N LYS A 171 11.56 2.93 -24.11
CA LYS A 171 11.04 4.15 -23.50
C LYS A 171 9.52 4.24 -23.51
N SER A 172 8.86 3.56 -24.45
CA SER A 172 7.39 3.46 -24.46
C SER A 172 6.89 2.62 -23.33
N ASP A 173 7.53 1.46 -23.09
CA ASP A 173 7.24 0.57 -21.98
C ASP A 173 7.41 1.29 -20.65
N GLU A 174 8.51 2.02 -20.46
CA GLU A 174 8.74 2.84 -19.27
C GLU A 174 7.59 3.82 -19.00
N LEU A 175 7.10 4.49 -20.06
CA LEU A 175 6.01 5.46 -19.95
C LEU A 175 4.69 4.78 -19.56
N ILE A 176 4.36 3.68 -20.24
CA ILE A 176 3.15 2.89 -19.98
C ILE A 176 3.14 2.37 -18.54
N ILE A 177 4.23 1.71 -18.14
CA ILE A 177 4.35 1.17 -16.78
C ILE A 177 4.26 2.30 -15.75
N LYS A 178 4.89 3.46 -16.00
CA LYS A 178 4.83 4.62 -15.10
C LYS A 178 3.41 5.16 -14.94
N ILE A 179 2.66 5.30 -16.02
CA ILE A 179 1.28 5.79 -15.98
C ILE A 179 0.41 4.83 -15.17
N LEU A 180 0.49 3.53 -15.45
CA LEU A 180 -0.31 2.52 -14.79
C LEU A 180 0.11 2.31 -13.33
N ALA A 181 1.40 2.37 -13.01
CA ALA A 181 1.89 2.35 -11.64
C ALA A 181 1.35 3.51 -10.80
N ASN A 182 1.32 4.73 -11.36
CA ASN A 182 0.76 5.88 -10.67
C ASN A 182 -0.77 5.76 -10.49
N GLN A 183 -1.49 5.27 -11.49
CA GLN A 183 -2.93 5.03 -11.36
C GLN A 183 -3.22 3.97 -10.28
N THR A 184 -2.40 2.92 -10.25
CA THR A 184 -2.50 1.88 -9.23
C THR A 184 -2.19 2.44 -7.84
N ALA A 185 -1.17 3.28 -7.70
CA ALA A 185 -0.83 3.95 -6.44
C ALA A 185 -2.03 4.75 -5.90
N ASN A 186 -2.65 5.57 -6.75
CA ASN A 186 -3.84 6.35 -6.40
C ASN A 186 -5.00 5.45 -5.96
N ALA A 187 -5.28 4.38 -6.71
CA ALA A 187 -6.36 3.46 -6.39
C ALA A 187 -6.11 2.71 -5.07
N LEU A 188 -4.89 2.22 -4.84
CA LEU A 188 -4.50 1.54 -3.60
C LEU A 188 -4.58 2.47 -2.39
N GLN A 189 -4.13 3.71 -2.54
CA GLN A 189 -4.20 4.71 -1.48
C GLN A 189 -5.65 5.07 -1.15
N ASN A 190 -6.48 5.28 -2.16
CA ASN A 190 -7.91 5.53 -1.96
C ASN A 190 -8.60 4.38 -1.25
N ALA A 191 -8.30 3.14 -1.65
CA ALA A 191 -8.82 1.94 -0.99
C ALA A 191 -8.38 1.84 0.47
N LYS A 192 -7.10 2.12 0.76
CA LYS A 192 -6.55 2.14 2.12
C LYS A 192 -7.20 3.22 2.98
N LEU A 193 -7.36 4.43 2.45
CA LEU A 193 -8.04 5.53 3.17
C LEU A 193 -9.50 5.18 3.46
N TYR A 194 -10.21 4.59 2.50
CA TYR A 194 -11.58 4.16 2.69
C TYR A 194 -11.70 3.09 3.79
N GLN A 195 -10.83 2.10 3.79
CA GLN A 195 -10.80 1.08 4.85
C GLN A 195 -10.53 1.69 6.24
N LEU A 196 -9.60 2.64 6.32
CA LEU A 196 -9.30 3.34 7.57
C LEU A 196 -10.48 4.16 8.06
N GLU A 197 -11.18 4.85 7.16
CA GLU A 197 -12.38 5.62 7.49
C GLU A 197 -13.50 4.72 8.01
N GLN A 198 -13.76 3.60 7.35
CA GLN A 198 -14.74 2.60 7.81
C GLN A 198 -14.40 2.07 9.22
N GLN A 199 -13.13 1.78 9.47
CA GLN A 199 -12.68 1.34 10.79
C GLN A 199 -12.92 2.42 11.85
N ARG A 200 -12.59 3.68 11.56
CA ARG A 200 -12.82 4.80 12.47
C ARG A 200 -14.30 5.02 12.78
N LEU A 201 -15.18 4.88 11.78
CA LEU A 201 -16.62 4.96 11.98
C LEU A 201 -17.12 3.86 12.93
N GLN A 202 -16.67 2.62 12.75
CA GLN A 202 -17.03 1.52 13.64
C GLN A 202 -16.53 1.75 15.07
N ASP A 203 -15.31 2.26 15.24
CA ASP A 203 -14.75 2.53 16.57
C ASP A 203 -15.50 3.70 17.24
N LEU A 204 -15.90 4.71 16.47
CA LEU A 204 -16.72 5.81 16.96
C LEU A 204 -18.10 5.34 17.41
N ASP A 205 -18.78 4.50 16.63
CA ASP A 205 -20.08 3.93 16.99
C ASP A 205 -20.02 3.13 18.30
N LYS A 206 -18.96 2.33 18.48
CA LYS A 206 -18.72 1.61 19.74
C LYS A 206 -18.53 2.55 20.92
N ALA A 207 -17.70 3.58 20.75
CA ALA A 207 -17.47 4.57 21.81
C ALA A 207 -18.75 5.33 22.17
N HIS A 208 -19.58 5.67 21.19
CA HIS A 208 -20.90 6.28 21.43
C HIS A 208 -21.84 5.37 22.21
N ALA A 209 -21.89 4.07 21.90
CA ALA A 209 -22.71 3.10 22.62
C ALA A 209 -22.24 2.96 24.09
N GLU A 210 -20.94 2.87 24.33
CA GLU A 210 -20.35 2.81 25.68
C GLU A 210 -20.65 4.08 26.50
N LEU A 211 -20.55 5.26 25.88
CA LEU A 211 -20.89 6.53 26.53
C LEU A 211 -22.37 6.60 26.91
N ALA A 212 -23.27 6.15 26.03
CA ALA A 212 -24.71 6.11 26.31
C ALA A 212 -25.05 5.21 27.49
N ASP A 213 -24.43 4.00 27.55
CA ASP A 213 -24.61 3.08 28.67
C ASP A 213 -24.07 3.67 29.98
N LEU A 214 -22.87 4.24 29.94
CA LEU A 214 -22.28 4.90 31.11
C LEU A 214 -23.15 6.05 31.62
N ASN A 215 -23.69 6.88 30.71
CA ASN A 215 -24.58 7.98 31.09
C ASN A 215 -25.85 7.49 31.77
N THR A 216 -26.50 6.45 31.21
CA THR A 216 -27.68 5.81 31.81
C THR A 216 -27.39 5.25 33.21
N ASN A 217 -26.25 4.61 33.39
CA ASN A 217 -25.79 4.11 34.68
C ASN A 217 -25.51 5.22 35.68
N LEU A 218 -24.92 6.35 35.23
CA LEU A 218 -24.69 7.51 36.08
C LEU A 218 -26.00 8.16 36.51
N GLU A 219 -26.96 8.36 35.61
CA GLU A 219 -28.28 8.91 35.90
C GLU A 219 -29.00 8.06 36.97
N SER A 220 -28.97 6.74 36.82
CA SER A 220 -29.54 5.81 37.82
C SER A 220 -28.85 5.97 39.18
N LYS A 221 -27.52 6.00 39.25
CA LYS A 221 -26.80 6.18 40.51
C LYS A 221 -27.05 7.53 41.14
N VAL A 222 -27.18 8.60 40.35
CA VAL A 222 -27.51 9.95 40.86
C VAL A 222 -28.92 9.90 41.47
N ALA A 223 -29.90 9.32 40.79
CA ALA A 223 -31.26 9.19 41.31
C ALA A 223 -31.30 8.41 42.62
N ASP A 224 -30.60 7.26 42.72
CA ASP A 224 -30.52 6.48 43.93
C ASP A 224 -29.88 7.26 45.10
N ARG A 225 -28.77 7.93 44.84
CA ARG A 225 -28.10 8.77 45.85
C ARG A 225 -28.93 9.96 46.31
N THR A 226 -29.64 10.60 45.38
CA THR A 226 -30.55 11.69 45.71
C THR A 226 -31.67 11.21 46.65
N LYS A 227 -32.24 10.04 46.35
CA LYS A 227 -33.27 9.42 47.20
C LYS A 227 -32.73 9.07 48.61
N GLU A 228 -31.54 8.44 48.69
CA GLU A 228 -30.90 8.16 49.99
C GLU A 228 -30.68 9.42 50.81
N LEU A 229 -30.23 10.54 50.16
CA LEU A 229 -30.04 11.82 50.86
C LEU A 229 -31.33 12.43 51.34
N VAL A 230 -32.42 12.38 50.57
CA VAL A 230 -33.75 12.81 50.99
C VAL A 230 -34.23 12.02 52.18
N ASP A 231 -34.17 10.67 52.12
CA ASP A 231 -34.56 9.79 53.21
C ASP A 231 -33.76 10.05 54.49
N LEU A 232 -32.47 10.30 54.36
CA LEU A 232 -31.59 10.64 55.49
C LEU A 232 -31.97 12.02 56.09
N SER A 233 -32.22 13.01 55.24
CA SER A 233 -32.65 14.35 55.64
C SER A 233 -33.98 14.30 56.42
N GLU A 234 -34.95 13.52 55.93
CA GLU A 234 -36.24 13.34 56.64
C GLU A 234 -36.06 12.59 58.00
N LYS A 235 -35.16 11.62 58.10
CA LYS A 235 -34.84 10.97 59.37
C LYS A 235 -34.19 11.96 60.35
N LEU A 236 -33.24 12.76 59.90
CA LEU A 236 -32.59 13.79 60.74
C LEU A 236 -33.61 14.83 61.23
N ALA A 237 -34.52 15.28 60.39
CA ALA A 237 -35.56 16.21 60.75
C ALA A 237 -36.46 15.74 61.91
N LYS A 238 -36.63 14.39 62.07
CA LYS A 238 -37.39 13.78 63.16
C LYS A 238 -36.66 13.78 64.51
N TYR A 239 -35.33 13.82 64.48
CA TYR A 239 -34.52 13.73 65.73
C TYR A 239 -34.02 15.07 66.22
N PHE A 240 -33.98 16.12 65.36
CA PHE A 240 -33.57 17.46 65.75
C PHE A 240 -34.78 18.38 66.01
N SER A 241 -34.62 19.30 66.93
CA SER A 241 -35.65 20.37 67.05
C SER A 241 -35.66 21.22 65.76
N PRO A 242 -36.82 21.80 65.35
CA PRO A 242 -36.90 22.60 64.12
C PRO A 242 -35.86 23.70 64.03
N GLN A 243 -35.53 24.35 65.13
CA GLN A 243 -34.52 25.43 65.18
C GLN A 243 -33.09 24.95 64.91
N VAL A 244 -32.74 23.72 65.29
CA VAL A 244 -31.42 23.12 65.04
C VAL A 244 -31.32 22.62 63.59
N TYR A 245 -32.40 22.04 63.07
CA TYR A 245 -32.44 21.55 61.68
C TYR A 245 -32.29 22.69 60.68
N ASP A 246 -33.04 23.76 60.86
CA ASP A 246 -32.97 24.93 59.96
C ASP A 246 -31.59 25.62 60.02
N SER A 247 -30.91 25.62 61.17
CA SER A 247 -29.56 26.21 61.33
C SER A 247 -28.47 25.43 60.61
N ILE A 248 -28.68 24.13 60.32
CA ILE A 248 -27.69 23.26 59.68
C ILE A 248 -27.94 23.12 58.15
N PHE A 249 -29.22 23.18 57.75
CA PHE A 249 -29.61 22.83 56.36
C PHE A 249 -30.29 23.98 55.59
N SER A 250 -30.37 25.18 56.17
CA SER A 250 -30.75 26.45 55.47
C SER A 250 -29.52 27.20 55.00
#